data_d79366465e3a699afc2668b1f9d53cad
#
_entry.id   d79366465e3a699afc2668b1f9d53cad
#
_cell.length_a   1.000
_cell.length_b   1.000
_cell.length_c   1.000
_cell.angle_alpha   90.00
_cell.angle_beta   90.00
_cell.angle_gamma   90.00
#
_symmetry.space_group_name_H-M   'P 1'
#
loop_
_entity.id
_entity.type
_entity.pdbx_description
1 polymer ?
#
loop_
_entity_poly.entity_id
_entity_poly.type
_entity_poly.pdbx_seq_one_letter_code
_entity_poly.pdbx_strand_id
1 'polypeptide(L)'
;LGRNYVEAGNYIERVFPFLDVRYIAITDDFDTARPGTDLSVPLKNIVNEYYSKDLSKKVETGKHSIWAQGGFSEGTPPYGYYRATDGSRKLLIDEEVSDNVVRIFNMFLDGEGYGSIAKTMQSEGILSPPKYRFYKAGKTEFAEKAREWHYSHVKEILQGEYYIGNIVHGKQRKALDTGRKNKKTDKSKWQRVENAHEPIIDKDTFYRVQERIELIRSKHLEGSKPNPEAPKKPDNIL
;
A
#
# COMPACT_ATOMS: atom_id res chain seq x y z
N LEU A 1 -22.51 -13.04 10.41
CA LEU A 1 -22.91 -11.66 10.74
C LEU A 1 -21.66 -10.83 10.98
N GLY A 2 -21.66 -9.57 10.55
CA GLY A 2 -20.50 -8.70 10.39
C GLY A 2 -19.64 -8.46 11.64
N ARG A 3 -18.50 -7.78 11.43
CA ARG A 3 -17.55 -7.40 12.50
C ARG A 3 -18.01 -6.18 13.32
N ASN A 4 -19.15 -5.59 12.95
CA ASN A 4 -19.71 -4.42 13.60
C ASN A 4 -20.94 -4.86 14.42
N TYR A 5 -20.87 -4.71 15.73
CA TYR A 5 -21.94 -5.16 16.62
C TYR A 5 -23.24 -4.38 16.41
N VAL A 6 -23.16 -3.10 16.06
CA VAL A 6 -24.34 -2.25 15.80
C VAL A 6 -25.12 -2.76 14.61
N GLU A 7 -24.41 -3.13 13.54
CA GLU A 7 -25.00 -3.70 12.33
C GLU A 7 -25.59 -5.09 12.61
N ALA A 8 -24.81 -5.95 13.28
CA ALA A 8 -25.29 -7.29 13.67
C ALA A 8 -26.50 -7.22 14.61
N GLY A 9 -26.47 -6.34 15.60
CA GLY A 9 -27.60 -6.08 16.51
C GLY A 9 -28.85 -5.62 15.75
N ASN A 10 -28.71 -4.67 14.83
CA ASN A 10 -29.83 -4.20 14.03
C ASN A 10 -30.47 -5.32 13.18
N TYR A 11 -29.66 -6.21 12.60
CA TYR A 11 -30.20 -7.37 11.88
C TYR A 11 -30.95 -8.32 12.80
N ILE A 12 -30.39 -8.65 13.97
CA ILE A 12 -30.99 -9.61 14.92
C ILE A 12 -32.24 -9.04 15.59
N GLU A 13 -32.21 -7.77 15.99
CA GLU A 13 -33.27 -7.15 16.79
C GLU A 13 -34.40 -6.52 15.96
N ARG A 14 -34.12 -6.13 14.70
CA ARG A 14 -35.10 -5.41 13.86
C ARG A 14 -35.38 -6.09 12.53
N VAL A 15 -34.34 -6.41 11.76
CA VAL A 15 -34.52 -6.86 10.38
C VAL A 15 -35.08 -8.28 10.34
N PHE A 16 -34.50 -9.22 11.09
CA PHE A 16 -34.94 -10.61 11.11
C PHE A 16 -36.33 -10.78 11.69
N PRO A 17 -36.70 -10.15 12.82
CA PRO A 17 -38.07 -10.17 13.32
C PRO A 17 -39.08 -9.53 12.34
N PHE A 18 -38.70 -8.43 11.68
CA PHE A 18 -39.57 -7.77 10.69
C PHE A 18 -39.83 -8.67 9.46
N LEU A 19 -38.84 -9.49 9.08
CA LEU A 19 -38.94 -10.43 7.95
C LEU A 19 -39.46 -11.81 8.37
N ASP A 20 -39.85 -12.00 9.64
CA ASP A 20 -40.23 -13.28 10.25
C ASP A 20 -39.17 -14.38 10.04
N VAL A 21 -37.87 -13.98 10.10
CA VAL A 21 -36.74 -14.87 9.92
C VAL A 21 -36.18 -15.27 11.29
N ARG A 22 -36.24 -16.60 11.59
CA ARG A 22 -35.58 -17.17 12.77
C ARG A 22 -34.09 -17.27 12.53
N TYR A 23 -33.29 -16.71 13.43
CA TYR A 23 -31.83 -16.79 13.40
C TYR A 23 -31.32 -17.71 14.52
N ILE A 24 -30.48 -18.69 14.15
CA ILE A 24 -29.89 -19.67 15.07
C ILE A 24 -28.35 -19.60 14.92
N ALA A 25 -27.62 -19.30 16.01
CA ALA A 25 -26.18 -19.39 16.07
C ALA A 25 -25.79 -20.59 16.93
N ILE A 26 -25.48 -21.73 16.27
CA ILE A 26 -25.24 -23.03 16.93
C ILE A 26 -24.04 -22.95 17.89
N THR A 27 -22.96 -22.29 17.48
CA THR A 27 -21.74 -22.13 18.29
C THR A 27 -21.94 -21.29 19.55
N ASP A 28 -22.91 -20.38 19.52
CA ASP A 28 -23.18 -19.45 20.62
C ASP A 28 -24.44 -19.84 21.42
N ASP A 29 -25.05 -20.98 21.08
CA ASP A 29 -26.33 -21.47 21.64
C ASP A 29 -27.41 -20.38 21.67
N PHE A 30 -27.48 -19.60 20.61
CA PHE A 30 -28.42 -18.50 20.46
C PHE A 30 -29.49 -18.82 19.44
N ASP A 31 -30.74 -18.57 19.82
CA ASP A 31 -31.92 -18.81 19.00
C ASP A 31 -32.97 -17.73 19.25
N THR A 32 -33.30 -16.94 18.21
CA THR A 32 -34.28 -15.84 18.33
C THR A 32 -35.70 -16.30 18.71
N ALA A 33 -36.01 -17.58 18.57
CA ALA A 33 -37.31 -18.13 18.96
C ALA A 33 -37.39 -18.57 20.46
N ARG A 34 -36.28 -18.57 21.22
CA ARG A 34 -36.27 -18.92 22.64
C ARG A 34 -36.49 -17.67 23.50
N PRO A 35 -37.53 -17.65 24.36
CA PRO A 35 -37.73 -16.54 25.27
C PRO A 35 -36.59 -16.47 26.32
N GLY A 36 -36.07 -15.27 26.57
CA GLY A 36 -35.05 -15.01 27.60
C GLY A 36 -33.60 -14.93 27.14
N THR A 37 -33.34 -14.87 25.82
CA THR A 37 -31.98 -14.81 25.21
C THR A 37 -31.38 -13.40 25.04
N ASP A 38 -31.90 -12.42 25.70
CA ASP A 38 -31.84 -11.02 25.25
C ASP A 38 -30.61 -10.20 25.65
N LEU A 39 -29.80 -10.63 26.61
CA LEU A 39 -28.60 -9.87 27.01
C LEU A 39 -27.25 -10.51 26.63
N SER A 40 -27.21 -11.80 26.41
CA SER A 40 -25.93 -12.49 26.14
C SER A 40 -25.35 -12.14 24.78
N VAL A 41 -26.18 -11.93 23.76
CA VAL A 41 -25.74 -11.59 22.40
C VAL A 41 -25.24 -10.16 22.28
N PRO A 42 -25.95 -9.14 22.74
CA PRO A 42 -25.41 -7.79 22.81
C PRO A 42 -24.08 -7.72 23.58
N LEU A 43 -23.99 -8.41 24.72
CA LEU A 43 -22.77 -8.45 25.52
C LEU A 43 -21.60 -9.12 24.78
N LYS A 44 -21.82 -10.27 24.15
CA LYS A 44 -20.80 -10.94 23.30
C LYS A 44 -20.35 -10.04 22.16
N ASN A 45 -21.26 -9.34 21.50
CA ASN A 45 -20.95 -8.43 20.41
C ASN A 45 -20.11 -7.23 20.90
N ILE A 46 -20.40 -6.66 22.06
CA ILE A 46 -19.61 -5.60 22.70
C ILE A 46 -18.19 -6.11 23.03
N VAL A 47 -18.09 -7.28 23.63
CA VAL A 47 -16.80 -7.92 23.94
C VAL A 47 -15.98 -8.16 22.68
N ASN A 48 -16.59 -8.69 21.62
CA ASN A 48 -15.92 -8.93 20.34
C ASN A 48 -15.45 -7.62 19.67
N GLU A 49 -16.24 -6.55 19.74
CA GLU A 49 -15.84 -5.24 19.23
C GLU A 49 -14.66 -4.66 20.05
N TYR A 50 -14.74 -4.73 21.37
CA TYR A 50 -13.65 -4.30 22.25
C TYR A 50 -12.37 -5.08 21.98
N TYR A 51 -12.46 -6.41 21.88
CA TYR A 51 -11.33 -7.28 21.54
C TYR A 51 -10.72 -6.93 20.18
N SER A 52 -11.55 -6.66 19.18
CA SER A 52 -11.09 -6.26 17.85
C SER A 52 -10.36 -4.91 17.87
N LYS A 53 -10.85 -3.96 18.66
CA LYS A 53 -10.21 -2.64 18.86
C LYS A 53 -8.88 -2.77 19.62
N ASP A 54 -8.85 -3.57 20.68
CA ASP A 54 -7.63 -3.82 21.46
C ASP A 54 -6.56 -4.53 20.61
N LEU A 55 -6.94 -5.55 19.86
CA LEU A 55 -6.05 -6.24 18.93
C LEU A 55 -5.51 -5.28 17.86
N SER A 56 -6.35 -4.43 17.29
CA SER A 56 -5.94 -3.41 16.33
C SER A 56 -4.89 -2.45 16.92
N LYS A 57 -5.09 -2.01 18.16
CA LYS A 57 -4.16 -1.14 18.87
C LYS A 57 -2.84 -1.85 19.17
N LYS A 58 -2.87 -3.11 19.58
CA LYS A 58 -1.65 -3.93 19.80
C LYS A 58 -0.85 -4.13 18.51
N VAL A 59 -1.53 -4.41 17.40
CA VAL A 59 -0.89 -4.53 16.08
C VAL A 59 -0.27 -3.20 15.64
N GLU A 60 -0.94 -2.07 15.87
CA GLU A 60 -0.42 -0.74 15.57
C GLU A 60 0.83 -0.43 16.42
N THR A 61 0.77 -0.68 17.72
CA THR A 61 1.92 -0.52 18.63
C THR A 61 3.11 -1.39 18.21
N GLY A 62 2.86 -2.66 17.87
CA GLY A 62 3.90 -3.56 17.38
C GLY A 62 4.56 -3.07 16.08
N LYS A 63 3.77 -2.51 15.16
CA LYS A 63 4.31 -1.86 13.95
C LYS A 63 5.19 -0.66 14.28
N HIS A 64 4.75 0.21 15.17
CA HIS A 64 5.53 1.38 15.60
C HIS A 64 6.87 0.97 16.24
N SER A 65 6.89 -0.11 17.02
CA SER A 65 8.13 -0.65 17.59
C SER A 65 9.10 -1.12 16.51
N ILE A 66 8.60 -1.84 15.49
CA ILE A 66 9.41 -2.28 14.34
C ILE A 66 9.95 -1.05 13.57
N TRP A 67 9.13 -0.04 13.35
CA TRP A 67 9.52 1.18 12.66
C TRP A 67 10.62 1.93 13.42
N ALA A 68 10.48 2.07 14.73
CA ALA A 68 11.48 2.71 15.58
C ALA A 68 12.86 2.03 15.50
N GLN A 69 12.89 0.73 15.22
CA GLN A 69 14.10 -0.07 15.03
C GLN A 69 14.63 -0.07 13.59
N GLY A 70 14.04 0.73 12.69
CA GLY A 70 14.39 0.75 11.26
C GLY A 70 13.95 -0.50 10.49
N GLY A 71 13.01 -1.29 11.03
CA GLY A 71 12.50 -2.49 10.38
C GLY A 71 11.44 -2.17 9.32
N PHE A 72 11.49 -2.90 8.20
CA PHE A 72 10.47 -2.82 7.15
C PHE A 72 9.28 -3.74 7.49
N SER A 73 8.14 -3.15 7.87
CA SER A 73 6.92 -3.88 8.23
C SER A 73 5.86 -3.93 7.13
N GLU A 74 6.09 -3.26 6.02
CA GLU A 74 5.18 -3.24 4.88
C GLU A 74 5.29 -4.53 4.06
N GLY A 75 4.31 -4.80 3.20
CA GLY A 75 4.14 -6.11 2.55
C GLY A 75 5.35 -6.62 1.77
N THR A 76 5.61 -6.05 0.60
CA THR A 76 6.67 -6.48 -0.33
C THR A 76 7.85 -5.52 -0.24
N PRO A 77 9.10 -6.02 -0.13
CA PRO A 77 10.29 -5.19 -0.24
C PRO A 77 10.34 -4.44 -1.58
N PRO A 78 10.94 -3.24 -1.61
CA PRO A 78 11.20 -2.53 -2.86
C PRO A 78 12.11 -3.35 -3.81
N TYR A 79 11.97 -3.15 -5.10
CA TYR A 79 12.86 -3.76 -6.09
C TYR A 79 14.32 -3.36 -5.82
N GLY A 80 15.24 -4.28 -5.85
CA GLY A 80 16.64 -4.06 -5.43
C GLY A 80 16.91 -4.42 -3.97
N TYR A 81 15.88 -4.76 -3.20
CA TYR A 81 16.01 -5.18 -1.80
C TYR A 81 15.24 -6.45 -1.49
N TYR A 82 15.73 -7.19 -0.51
CA TYR A 82 14.97 -8.27 0.14
C TYR A 82 14.94 -8.05 1.66
N ARG A 83 14.05 -8.76 2.33
CA ARG A 83 13.93 -8.67 3.79
C ARG A 83 14.82 -9.68 4.46
N ALA A 84 15.57 -9.26 5.46
CA ALA A 84 16.34 -10.16 6.30
C ALA A 84 15.44 -11.23 6.96
N THR A 85 15.94 -12.44 7.04
CA THR A 85 15.23 -13.61 7.60
C THR A 85 15.54 -13.85 9.08
N ASP A 86 16.40 -13.03 9.67
CA ASP A 86 16.84 -13.09 11.07
C ASP A 86 15.84 -12.54 12.09
N GLY A 87 14.65 -12.17 11.64
CA GLY A 87 13.63 -11.52 12.47
C GLY A 87 13.77 -10.00 12.62
N SER A 88 14.88 -9.40 12.24
CA SER A 88 15.11 -7.93 12.31
C SER A 88 14.23 -7.16 11.36
N ARG A 89 13.74 -7.80 10.30
CA ARG A 89 12.98 -7.19 9.21
C ARG A 89 13.71 -6.06 8.48
N LYS A 90 15.05 -6.02 8.57
CA LYS A 90 15.83 -5.03 7.82
C LYS A 90 15.78 -5.30 6.33
N LEU A 91 15.94 -4.25 5.54
CA LEU A 91 16.15 -4.37 4.10
C LEU A 91 17.62 -4.62 3.83
N LEU A 92 17.91 -5.62 3.02
CA LEU A 92 19.25 -5.97 2.53
C LEU A 92 19.24 -5.83 1.02
N ILE A 93 20.40 -5.43 0.45
CA ILE A 93 20.56 -5.26 -1.01
C ILE A 93 20.45 -6.62 -1.69
N ASP A 94 19.64 -6.68 -2.74
CA ASP A 94 19.53 -7.84 -3.63
C ASP A 94 20.44 -7.63 -4.85
N GLU A 95 21.63 -8.22 -4.78
CA GLU A 95 22.67 -8.05 -5.80
C GLU A 95 22.25 -8.50 -7.19
N GLU A 96 21.25 -9.39 -7.32
CA GLU A 96 20.74 -9.82 -8.62
C GLU A 96 20.08 -8.70 -9.41
N VAL A 97 19.54 -7.68 -8.73
CA VAL A 97 18.73 -6.62 -9.36
C VAL A 97 19.08 -5.20 -8.91
N SER A 98 19.99 -5.04 -7.96
CA SER A 98 20.42 -3.72 -7.48
C SER A 98 21.04 -2.85 -8.58
N ASP A 99 21.84 -3.45 -9.47
CA ASP A 99 22.46 -2.75 -10.61
C ASP A 99 21.42 -2.18 -11.58
N ASN A 100 20.28 -2.85 -11.72
CA ASN A 100 19.17 -2.34 -12.52
C ASN A 100 18.58 -1.06 -11.92
N VAL A 101 18.56 -0.94 -10.60
CA VAL A 101 18.12 0.29 -9.93
C VAL A 101 19.08 1.43 -10.25
N VAL A 102 20.39 1.22 -10.09
CA VAL A 102 21.42 2.21 -10.41
C VAL A 102 21.28 2.67 -11.88
N ARG A 103 21.11 1.71 -12.77
CA ARG A 103 20.93 1.97 -14.20
C ARG A 103 19.69 2.82 -14.48
N ILE A 104 18.56 2.54 -13.86
CA ILE A 104 17.32 3.33 -14.00
C ILE A 104 17.55 4.80 -13.58
N PHE A 105 18.27 5.02 -12.48
CA PHE A 105 18.61 6.38 -12.02
C PHE A 105 19.51 7.11 -13.04
N ASN A 106 20.53 6.44 -13.57
CA ASN A 106 21.43 7.02 -14.56
C ASN A 106 20.70 7.35 -15.88
N MET A 107 19.93 6.41 -16.45
CA MET A 107 19.14 6.66 -17.66
C MET A 107 18.20 7.86 -17.49
N PHE A 108 17.59 7.99 -16.32
CA PHE A 108 16.73 9.13 -16.04
C PHE A 108 17.53 10.44 -15.98
N LEU A 109 18.72 10.49 -15.39
CA LEU A 109 19.60 11.67 -15.38
C LEU A 109 20.15 12.01 -16.77
N ASP A 110 20.39 11.01 -17.62
CA ASP A 110 20.81 11.17 -19.02
C ASP A 110 19.72 11.71 -19.95
N GLY A 111 18.50 11.85 -19.43
CA GLY A 111 17.45 12.52 -20.20
C GLY A 111 16.25 11.65 -20.55
N GLU A 112 16.30 10.37 -20.30
CA GLU A 112 15.20 9.46 -20.66
C GLU A 112 13.95 9.71 -19.82
N GLY A 113 12.79 9.41 -20.44
CA GLY A 113 11.50 9.44 -19.76
C GLY A 113 11.15 8.11 -19.13
N TYR A 114 10.23 8.11 -18.17
CA TYR A 114 9.76 6.90 -17.47
C TYR A 114 9.33 5.77 -18.41
N GLY A 115 8.66 6.12 -19.52
CA GLY A 115 8.16 5.15 -20.50
C GLY A 115 9.29 4.56 -21.38
N SER A 116 10.29 5.37 -21.73
CA SER A 116 11.47 4.93 -22.47
C SER A 116 12.26 3.92 -21.64
N ILE A 117 12.60 4.29 -20.41
CA ILE A 117 13.32 3.41 -19.47
C ILE A 117 12.58 2.08 -19.29
N ALA A 118 11.26 2.11 -19.08
CA ALA A 118 10.48 0.89 -18.95
C ALA A 118 10.56 -0.02 -20.18
N LYS A 119 10.52 0.56 -21.39
CA LYS A 119 10.66 -0.18 -22.65
C LYS A 119 12.04 -0.78 -22.81
N THR A 120 13.10 -0.04 -22.49
CA THR A 120 14.48 -0.51 -22.53
C THR A 120 14.67 -1.70 -21.60
N MET A 121 14.25 -1.58 -20.33
CA MET A 121 14.34 -2.68 -19.36
C MET A 121 13.58 -3.92 -19.82
N GLN A 122 12.43 -3.74 -20.46
CA GLN A 122 11.65 -4.84 -21.00
C GLN A 122 12.30 -5.48 -22.24
N SER A 123 12.83 -4.69 -23.18
CA SER A 123 13.46 -5.19 -24.40
C SER A 123 14.72 -6.00 -24.14
N GLU A 124 15.41 -5.73 -23.02
CA GLU A 124 16.58 -6.48 -22.57
C GLU A 124 16.23 -7.73 -21.75
N GLY A 125 14.93 -8.04 -21.59
CA GLY A 125 14.49 -9.22 -20.88
C GLY A 125 14.62 -9.12 -19.35
N ILE A 126 14.87 -7.93 -18.80
CA ILE A 126 14.97 -7.71 -17.37
C ILE A 126 13.58 -7.86 -16.74
N LEU A 127 13.48 -8.71 -15.72
CA LEU A 127 12.20 -8.96 -15.04
C LEU A 127 11.69 -7.68 -14.34
N SER A 128 10.43 -7.34 -14.61
CA SER A 128 9.77 -6.24 -13.90
C SER A 128 9.65 -6.53 -12.38
N PRO A 129 9.50 -5.50 -11.53
CA PRO A 129 9.39 -5.71 -10.09
C PRO A 129 8.35 -6.76 -9.68
N PRO A 130 7.10 -6.80 -10.23
CA PRO A 130 6.16 -7.85 -9.90
C PRO A 130 6.57 -9.24 -10.44
N LYS A 131 7.15 -9.33 -11.64
CA LYS A 131 7.63 -10.59 -12.20
C LYS A 131 8.79 -11.16 -11.37
N TYR A 132 9.78 -10.33 -11.06
CA TYR A 132 10.93 -10.71 -10.25
C TYR A 132 10.50 -11.23 -8.87
N ARG A 133 9.56 -10.55 -8.21
CA ARG A 133 9.02 -11.00 -6.92
C ARG A 133 8.44 -12.40 -6.98
N PHE A 134 7.65 -12.71 -8.00
CA PHE A 134 7.08 -14.05 -8.14
C PHE A 134 8.13 -15.09 -8.51
N TYR A 135 9.08 -14.72 -9.36
CA TYR A 135 10.22 -15.57 -9.72
C TYR A 135 11.04 -15.95 -8.47
N LYS A 136 11.43 -14.95 -7.66
CA LYS A 136 12.18 -15.16 -6.41
C LYS A 136 11.42 -16.02 -5.38
N ALA A 137 10.09 -15.97 -5.41
CA ALA A 137 9.23 -16.81 -4.56
C ALA A 137 8.97 -18.21 -5.12
N GLY A 138 9.61 -18.61 -6.24
CA GLY A 138 9.40 -19.91 -6.89
C GLY A 138 8.03 -20.08 -7.55
N LYS A 139 7.29 -18.99 -7.79
CA LYS A 139 5.94 -18.97 -8.35
C LYS A 139 5.96 -18.57 -9.83
N THR A 140 6.57 -19.40 -10.67
CA THR A 140 6.82 -19.12 -12.10
C THR A 140 5.54 -18.82 -12.91
N GLU A 141 4.45 -19.58 -12.70
CA GLU A 141 3.18 -19.35 -13.36
C GLU A 141 2.60 -17.93 -13.09
N PHE A 142 2.79 -17.45 -11.86
CA PHE A 142 2.36 -16.08 -11.50
C PHE A 142 3.32 -15.03 -12.05
N ALA A 143 4.61 -15.36 -12.19
CA ALA A 143 5.59 -14.48 -12.80
C ALA A 143 5.28 -14.24 -14.28
N GLU A 144 4.89 -15.28 -15.05
CA GLU A 144 4.51 -15.16 -16.45
C GLU A 144 3.29 -14.25 -16.66
N LYS A 145 2.29 -14.36 -15.78
CA LYS A 145 1.05 -13.57 -15.82
C LYS A 145 1.20 -12.17 -15.20
N ALA A 146 2.30 -11.91 -14.49
CA ALA A 146 2.51 -10.64 -13.83
C ALA A 146 2.80 -9.53 -14.85
N ARG A 147 2.49 -8.30 -14.44
CA ARG A 147 2.63 -7.12 -15.29
C ARG A 147 4.07 -6.90 -15.73
N GLU A 148 4.26 -6.65 -17.01
CA GLU A 148 5.53 -6.22 -17.59
C GLU A 148 5.98 -4.85 -17.06
N TRP A 149 7.19 -4.43 -17.44
CA TRP A 149 7.65 -3.09 -17.13
C TRP A 149 6.66 -2.03 -17.59
N HIS A 150 6.40 -1.10 -16.70
CA HIS A 150 5.48 0.00 -16.95
C HIS A 150 6.07 1.29 -16.35
N TYR A 151 5.74 2.42 -16.93
CA TYR A 151 6.26 3.71 -16.46
C TYR A 151 6.04 3.95 -14.96
N SER A 152 4.98 3.39 -14.37
CA SER A 152 4.70 3.51 -12.94
C SER A 152 5.74 2.81 -12.06
N HIS A 153 6.32 1.68 -12.52
CA HIS A 153 7.38 1.00 -11.79
C HIS A 153 8.65 1.86 -11.73
N VAL A 154 9.04 2.45 -12.89
CA VAL A 154 10.18 3.36 -12.97
C VAL A 154 9.96 4.58 -12.09
N LYS A 155 8.76 5.19 -12.15
CA LYS A 155 8.40 6.32 -11.30
C LYS A 155 8.46 5.99 -9.81
N GLU A 156 7.98 4.82 -9.39
CA GLU A 156 8.02 4.36 -8.01
C GLU A 156 9.46 4.16 -7.53
N ILE A 157 10.31 3.58 -8.38
CA ILE A 157 11.74 3.40 -8.10
C ILE A 157 12.41 4.77 -7.92
N LEU A 158 12.28 5.68 -8.87
CA LEU A 158 12.94 7.00 -8.82
C LEU A 158 12.48 7.90 -7.67
N GLN A 159 11.27 7.68 -7.13
CA GLN A 159 10.73 8.46 -6.00
C GLN A 159 10.84 7.76 -4.65
N GLY A 160 11.39 6.56 -4.62
CA GLY A 160 11.48 5.75 -3.40
C GLY A 160 12.64 6.16 -2.52
N GLU A 161 12.40 6.77 -1.36
CA GLU A 161 13.43 7.10 -0.38
C GLU A 161 14.16 5.87 0.18
N TYR A 162 13.67 4.67 -0.10
CA TYR A 162 14.36 3.41 0.27
C TYR A 162 15.74 3.32 -0.37
N TYR A 163 15.90 3.86 -1.58
CA TYR A 163 17.17 3.76 -2.33
C TYR A 163 18.31 4.59 -1.73
N ILE A 164 17.99 5.55 -0.86
CA ILE A 164 18.98 6.32 -0.06
C ILE A 164 19.03 5.87 1.41
N GLY A 165 18.53 4.67 1.70
CA GLY A 165 18.59 4.08 3.03
C GLY A 165 17.51 4.54 4.00
N ASN A 166 16.51 5.30 3.56
CA ASN A 166 15.44 5.81 4.42
C ASN A 166 14.18 4.94 4.29
N ILE A 167 13.50 4.70 5.41
CA ILE A 167 12.19 4.06 5.41
C ILE A 167 11.13 5.08 5.83
N VAL A 168 10.09 5.23 5.00
CA VAL A 168 8.98 6.14 5.26
C VAL A 168 7.70 5.34 5.48
N HIS A 169 7.22 5.35 6.70
CA HIS A 169 6.02 4.65 7.14
C HIS A 169 4.81 5.57 7.25
N GLY A 170 3.62 4.97 7.34
CA GLY A 170 2.39 5.71 7.60
C GLY A 170 1.80 6.46 6.41
N LYS A 171 2.26 6.19 5.18
CA LYS A 171 1.72 6.81 3.95
C LYS A 171 0.23 6.53 3.72
N GLN A 172 -0.27 5.41 4.26
CA GLN A 172 -1.67 5.01 4.17
C GLN A 172 -2.16 4.46 5.50
N ARG A 173 -3.39 4.78 5.87
CA ARG A 173 -4.08 4.22 7.01
C ARG A 173 -5.17 3.26 6.55
N LYS A 174 -5.10 2.00 6.98
CA LYS A 174 -6.20 1.04 6.84
C LYS A 174 -7.21 1.30 7.95
N ALA A 175 -8.46 1.50 7.60
CA ALA A 175 -9.54 1.40 8.55
C ALA A 175 -9.86 -0.09 8.73
N LEU A 176 -9.38 -0.69 9.81
CA LEU A 176 -9.53 -2.12 10.09
C LEU A 176 -10.98 -2.53 10.39
N ASP A 177 -11.80 -1.58 10.88
CA ASP A 177 -13.13 -1.88 11.41
C ASP A 177 -14.32 -1.51 10.50
N THR A 178 -14.11 -0.75 9.42
CA THR A 178 -15.22 -0.17 8.66
C THR A 178 -15.32 -0.60 7.20
N GLY A 179 -14.49 -1.53 6.73
CA GLY A 179 -14.47 -1.95 5.30
C GLY A 179 -14.14 -0.82 4.32
N ARG A 180 -13.77 0.37 4.81
CA ARG A 180 -13.48 1.55 4.00
C ARG A 180 -12.15 1.41 3.25
N LYS A 181 -12.08 2.01 2.06
CA LYS A 181 -10.85 2.08 1.26
C LYS A 181 -9.72 2.75 2.05
N ASN A 182 -8.50 2.31 1.84
CA ASN A 182 -7.30 2.93 2.41
C ASN A 182 -7.31 4.44 2.13
N LYS A 183 -7.12 5.26 3.16
CA LYS A 183 -6.97 6.70 3.02
C LYS A 183 -5.49 7.06 3.03
N LYS A 184 -5.08 7.93 2.11
CA LYS A 184 -3.76 8.56 2.17
C LYS A 184 -3.68 9.40 3.45
N THR A 185 -2.58 9.28 4.14
CA THR A 185 -2.30 10.05 5.35
C THR A 185 -1.55 11.33 4.96
N ASP A 186 -1.80 12.41 5.67
CA ASP A 186 -1.04 13.65 5.49
C ASP A 186 0.46 13.41 5.68
N LYS A 187 1.29 14.08 4.89
CA LYS A 187 2.75 13.93 4.93
C LYS A 187 3.35 14.28 6.30
N SER A 188 2.71 15.17 7.06
CA SER A 188 3.14 15.56 8.42
C SER A 188 3.04 14.41 9.43
N LYS A 189 2.24 13.38 9.12
CA LYS A 189 2.04 12.18 9.96
C LYS A 189 2.90 11.01 9.54
N TRP A 190 3.71 11.17 8.51
CA TRP A 190 4.62 10.12 8.07
C TRP A 190 5.78 9.99 9.05
N GLN A 191 6.12 8.76 9.39
CA GLN A 191 7.30 8.47 10.18
C GLN A 191 8.45 8.12 9.24
N ARG A 192 9.52 8.92 9.26
CA ARG A 192 10.74 8.70 8.50
C ARG A 192 11.83 8.20 9.44
N VAL A 193 12.43 7.08 9.10
CA VAL A 193 13.63 6.55 9.75
C VAL A 193 14.75 6.66 8.74
N GLU A 194 15.72 7.53 9.04
CA GLU A 194 16.87 7.76 8.18
C GLU A 194 17.96 6.71 8.44
N ASN A 195 18.71 6.37 7.39
CA ASN A 195 19.80 5.39 7.44
C ASN A 195 19.41 4.05 8.09
N ALA A 196 18.18 3.60 7.82
CA ALA A 196 17.63 2.36 8.36
C ALA A 196 18.27 1.10 7.74
N HIS A 197 18.85 1.22 6.56
CA HIS A 197 19.51 0.15 5.80
C HIS A 197 20.53 0.73 4.82
N GLU A 198 21.32 -0.15 4.22
CA GLU A 198 22.34 0.23 3.24
C GLU A 198 21.68 0.79 1.97
N PRO A 199 22.12 1.99 1.49
CA PRO A 199 21.57 2.60 0.28
C PRO A 199 22.15 1.97 -0.98
N ILE A 200 21.32 1.82 -2.04
CA ILE A 200 21.77 1.48 -3.39
C ILE A 200 22.23 2.74 -4.15
N ILE A 201 21.60 3.87 -3.86
CA ILE A 201 21.84 5.16 -4.53
C ILE A 201 22.36 6.16 -3.52
N ASP A 202 23.36 6.94 -3.88
CA ASP A 202 23.83 8.04 -3.07
C ASP A 202 22.81 9.19 -3.02
N LYS A 203 22.87 10.00 -1.96
CA LYS A 203 21.90 11.07 -1.73
C LYS A 203 21.96 12.16 -2.80
N ASP A 204 23.14 12.47 -3.34
CA ASP A 204 23.31 13.50 -4.37
C ASP A 204 22.58 13.09 -5.66
N THR A 205 22.85 11.89 -6.15
CA THR A 205 22.16 11.32 -7.30
C THR A 205 20.64 11.30 -7.13
N PHE A 206 20.16 10.90 -5.95
CA PHE A 206 18.73 10.86 -5.65
C PHE A 206 18.11 12.26 -5.72
N TYR A 207 18.71 13.26 -5.07
CA TYR A 207 18.16 14.62 -5.05
C TYR A 207 18.18 15.28 -6.43
N ARG A 208 19.22 15.06 -7.24
CA ARG A 208 19.25 15.50 -8.65
C ARG A 208 18.11 14.91 -9.47
N VAL A 209 17.76 13.66 -9.20
CA VAL A 209 16.60 13.02 -9.81
C VAL A 209 15.30 13.69 -9.35
N GLN A 210 15.15 13.98 -8.04
CA GLN A 210 13.95 14.67 -7.54
C GLN A 210 13.80 16.08 -8.14
N GLU A 211 14.87 16.86 -8.25
CA GLU A 211 14.87 18.17 -8.89
C GLU A 211 14.40 18.07 -10.36
N ARG A 212 14.93 17.09 -11.10
CA ARG A 212 14.49 16.86 -12.46
C ARG A 212 13.01 16.48 -12.55
N ILE A 213 12.50 15.64 -11.63
CA ILE A 213 11.08 15.28 -11.56
C ILE A 213 10.22 16.52 -11.34
N GLU A 214 10.59 17.40 -10.41
CA GLU A 214 9.85 18.64 -10.16
C GLU A 214 9.92 19.61 -11.35
N LEU A 215 11.05 19.71 -12.03
CA LEU A 215 11.17 20.50 -13.25
C LEU A 215 10.24 20.00 -14.37
N ILE A 216 10.14 18.69 -14.57
CA ILE A 216 9.25 18.10 -15.57
C ILE A 216 7.78 18.38 -15.16
N ARG A 217 7.48 18.26 -13.89
CA ARG A 217 6.14 18.51 -13.34
C ARG A 217 5.71 19.97 -13.53
N SER A 218 6.57 20.94 -13.20
CA SER A 218 6.26 22.37 -13.36
C SER A 218 6.00 22.73 -14.81
N LYS A 219 6.84 22.26 -15.75
CA LYS A 219 6.65 22.46 -17.20
C LYS A 219 5.30 21.88 -17.68
N HIS A 220 4.91 20.73 -17.16
CA HIS A 220 3.63 20.11 -17.53
C HIS A 220 2.43 20.90 -17.00
N LEU A 221 2.53 21.48 -15.82
CA LEU A 221 1.49 22.31 -15.21
C LEU A 221 1.36 23.66 -15.94
N GLU A 222 2.47 24.25 -16.39
CA GLU A 222 2.48 25.46 -17.21
C GLU A 222 1.84 25.24 -18.59
N GLY A 223 2.18 24.12 -19.23
CA GLY A 223 1.59 23.73 -20.52
C GLY A 223 0.13 23.27 -20.47
N SER A 224 -0.37 22.94 -19.28
CA SER A 224 -1.75 22.47 -19.05
C SER A 224 -2.71 23.60 -18.64
N LYS A 225 -2.25 24.85 -18.53
CA LYS A 225 -3.14 25.98 -18.27
C LYS A 225 -4.11 26.11 -19.46
N PRO A 226 -5.43 26.16 -19.22
CA PRO A 226 -6.40 26.34 -20.29
C PRO A 226 -6.08 27.64 -21.03
N ASN A 227 -5.98 27.56 -22.35
CA ASN A 227 -5.84 28.75 -23.18
C ASN A 227 -7.07 29.64 -22.92
N PRO A 228 -6.92 30.86 -22.37
CA PRO A 228 -8.04 31.74 -22.09
C PRO A 228 -8.80 32.16 -23.37
N GLU A 229 -8.20 32.00 -24.55
CA GLU A 229 -8.79 32.31 -25.87
C GLU A 229 -9.41 31.08 -26.56
N ALA A 230 -9.40 29.91 -25.92
CA ALA A 230 -10.00 28.73 -26.54
C ALA A 230 -11.55 28.90 -26.62
N PRO A 231 -12.17 28.64 -27.79
CA PRO A 231 -13.60 28.72 -27.93
C PRO A 231 -14.27 27.74 -26.97
N LYS A 232 -15.24 28.24 -26.16
CA LYS A 232 -16.05 27.41 -25.26
C LYS A 232 -16.75 26.35 -26.10
N LYS A 233 -16.63 25.09 -25.69
CA LYS A 233 -17.41 24.00 -26.29
C LYS A 233 -18.89 24.37 -26.16
N PRO A 234 -19.70 24.22 -27.22
CA PRO A 234 -21.13 24.45 -27.13
C PRO A 234 -21.73 23.51 -26.06
N ASP A 235 -22.57 24.08 -25.19
CA ASP A 235 -23.33 23.32 -24.22
C ASP A 235 -24.19 22.29 -24.96
N ASN A 236 -23.96 21.02 -24.69
CA ASN A 236 -24.88 19.97 -25.15
C ASN A 236 -26.20 20.15 -24.42
N ILE A 237 -27.14 20.83 -25.06
CA ILE A 237 -28.54 20.85 -24.69
C ILE A 237 -29.11 19.50 -25.13
N LEU A 238 -29.37 18.61 -24.19
CA LEU A 238 -30.30 17.50 -24.32
C LEU A 238 -31.44 17.69 -23.36
#